data_8d1f32cf01d4c2c4faf80f2dc84aa4ce
#
_entry.id   8d1f32cf01d4c2c4faf80f2dc84aa4ce
#
_cell.length_a   1.000
_cell.length_b   1.000
_cell.length_c   1.000
_cell.angle_alpha   90.00
_cell.angle_beta   90.00
_cell.angle_gamma   90.00
#
_symmetry.space_group_name_H-M   'P 1'
#
loop_
_entity.id
_entity.type
_entity.pdbx_description
1 polymer ?
#
loop_
_entity_poly.entity_id
_entity_poly.type
_entity_poly.pdbx_seq_one_letter_code
_entity_poly.pdbx_strand_id
1 'polypeptide(L)'
;MAGTGGKHDEDDDAALFRAAVGPVRELPAAPTPPERPRPRPRARMAERDEAQAREDFRLGRGEAFSIGRGDVMAHRREQVPPRTLKRLSQGLYAAQDELDLHYADAAAAEALLRRFLVEARDAGHGCVRVIHGKGINSDDSLPVLKNVVDRILRQRSDVLAFHSAPPAQGGTGAVLVLLARR
;
A
#
# COMPACT_ATOMS: atom_id res chain seq x y z
N MET A 1 30.59 4.37 -55.63
CA MET A 1 29.99 3.20 -56.34
C MET A 1 28.68 2.91 -55.70
N ALA A 2 27.62 3.10 -56.49
CA ALA A 2 26.25 2.98 -56.06
C ALA A 2 25.81 1.52 -55.99
N GLY A 3 25.14 1.16 -54.94
CA GLY A 3 24.46 -0.14 -54.76
C GLY A 3 22.97 0.03 -55.01
N THR A 4 22.54 -0.18 -56.27
CA THR A 4 21.14 -0.33 -56.66
C THR A 4 20.74 -1.79 -56.54
N GLY A 5 19.98 -2.12 -55.53
CA GLY A 5 19.45 -3.47 -55.35
C GLY A 5 18.31 -3.47 -54.35
N GLY A 6 17.08 -3.66 -54.79
CA GLY A 6 15.97 -3.87 -53.84
C GLY A 6 14.55 -3.53 -54.35
N LYS A 7 14.34 -3.21 -55.63
CA LYS A 7 13.02 -2.99 -56.15
C LYS A 7 12.50 -4.03 -57.13
N HIS A 8 13.31 -5.02 -57.49
CA HIS A 8 12.94 -6.05 -58.48
C HIS A 8 12.31 -7.32 -57.89
N ASP A 9 12.57 -7.61 -56.63
CA ASP A 9 12.09 -8.86 -56.01
C ASP A 9 10.63 -8.78 -55.55
N GLU A 10 10.15 -7.60 -55.08
CA GLU A 10 8.79 -7.47 -54.56
C GLU A 10 7.73 -7.50 -55.68
N ASP A 11 8.06 -6.99 -56.86
CA ASP A 11 7.14 -7.03 -58.00
C ASP A 11 7.04 -8.44 -58.62
N ASP A 12 8.10 -9.22 -58.55
CA ASP A 12 8.12 -10.58 -59.05
C ASP A 12 7.38 -11.56 -58.11
N ASP A 13 7.47 -11.38 -56.80
CA ASP A 13 6.72 -12.16 -55.82
C ASP A 13 5.22 -11.86 -55.91
N ALA A 14 4.81 -10.62 -56.15
CA ALA A 14 3.43 -10.24 -56.36
C ALA A 14 2.85 -10.83 -57.65
N ALA A 15 3.68 -10.94 -58.72
CA ALA A 15 3.28 -11.55 -59.97
C ALA A 15 3.14 -13.10 -59.83
N LEU A 16 4.04 -13.75 -59.15
CA LEU A 16 3.98 -15.18 -58.84
C LEU A 16 2.74 -15.50 -57.96
N PHE A 17 2.44 -14.69 -56.99
CA PHE A 17 1.25 -14.84 -56.14
C PHE A 17 -0.05 -14.72 -56.97
N ARG A 18 -0.16 -13.73 -57.84
CA ARG A 18 -1.32 -13.56 -58.72
C ARG A 18 -1.49 -14.72 -59.71
N ALA A 19 -0.38 -15.27 -60.20
CA ALA A 19 -0.41 -16.45 -61.09
C ALA A 19 -0.87 -17.71 -60.37
N ALA A 20 -0.50 -17.86 -59.10
CA ALA A 20 -0.85 -19.05 -58.30
C ALA A 20 -2.32 -19.02 -57.80
N VAL A 21 -2.85 -17.81 -57.48
CA VAL A 21 -4.19 -17.66 -56.89
C VAL A 21 -5.29 -17.58 -57.97
N GLY A 22 -4.91 -17.26 -59.21
CA GLY A 22 -5.87 -17.10 -60.30
C GLY A 22 -6.71 -15.83 -60.22
N PRO A 23 -7.76 -15.68 -61.09
CA PRO A 23 -8.58 -14.49 -61.12
C PRO A 23 -9.37 -14.32 -59.83
N VAL A 24 -8.95 -13.37 -59.00
CA VAL A 24 -9.62 -13.02 -57.72
C VAL A 24 -10.76 -12.01 -58.02
N ARG A 25 -11.93 -12.26 -57.45
CA ARG A 25 -13.04 -11.33 -57.48
C ARG A 25 -12.81 -10.27 -56.42
N GLU A 26 -12.60 -9.02 -56.83
CA GLU A 26 -12.52 -7.90 -55.90
C GLU A 26 -13.84 -7.75 -55.15
N LEU A 27 -13.79 -7.80 -53.84
CA LEU A 27 -14.94 -7.51 -53.00
C LEU A 27 -15.19 -5.99 -53.03
N PRO A 28 -16.44 -5.54 -53.13
CA PRO A 28 -16.75 -4.11 -53.03
C PRO A 28 -16.25 -3.62 -51.68
N ALA A 29 -15.57 -2.46 -51.69
CA ALA A 29 -15.07 -1.84 -50.47
C ALA A 29 -16.19 -1.71 -49.43
N ALA A 30 -16.00 -2.34 -48.29
CA ALA A 30 -16.97 -2.21 -47.21
C ALA A 30 -17.06 -0.73 -46.79
N PRO A 31 -18.26 -0.21 -46.50
CA PRO A 31 -18.41 1.18 -46.07
C PRO A 31 -17.54 1.37 -44.80
N THR A 32 -16.64 2.36 -44.91
CA THR A 32 -15.78 2.72 -43.76
C THR A 32 -16.66 3.10 -42.58
N PRO A 33 -16.55 2.45 -41.44
CA PRO A 33 -17.34 2.81 -40.25
C PRO A 33 -17.10 4.30 -39.93
N PRO A 34 -18.12 5.04 -39.50
CA PRO A 34 -17.93 6.43 -39.10
C PRO A 34 -16.85 6.53 -38.02
N GLU A 35 -15.87 7.40 -38.27
CA GLU A 35 -14.76 7.62 -37.34
C GLU A 35 -15.33 8.11 -36.01
N ARG A 36 -15.25 7.28 -34.98
CA ARG A 36 -15.69 7.67 -33.64
C ARG A 36 -14.75 8.76 -33.11
N PRO A 37 -15.30 9.93 -32.67
CA PRO A 37 -14.44 10.99 -32.13
C PRO A 37 -13.56 10.44 -31.03
N ARG A 38 -12.26 10.59 -31.16
CA ARG A 38 -11.30 10.17 -30.16
C ARG A 38 -11.56 10.94 -28.87
N PRO A 39 -11.68 10.27 -27.71
CA PRO A 39 -11.87 10.95 -26.45
C PRO A 39 -10.70 11.92 -26.24
N ARG A 40 -11.01 13.15 -25.82
CA ARG A 40 -9.98 14.16 -25.54
C ARG A 40 -8.99 13.63 -24.50
N PRO A 41 -7.68 13.86 -24.67
CA PRO A 41 -6.70 13.48 -23.68
C PRO A 41 -7.07 14.10 -22.32
N ARG A 42 -7.29 13.29 -21.30
CA ARG A 42 -7.43 13.77 -19.92
C ARG A 42 -6.05 13.80 -19.27
N ALA A 43 -5.81 14.81 -18.46
CA ALA A 43 -4.57 14.96 -17.71
C ALA A 43 -4.51 13.94 -16.55
N ARG A 44 -4.48 12.65 -16.89
CA ARG A 44 -4.48 11.54 -15.89
C ARG A 44 -3.30 11.59 -14.93
N MET A 45 -2.19 12.22 -15.32
CA MET A 45 -1.04 12.45 -14.44
C MET A 45 -1.42 13.43 -13.31
N ALA A 46 -2.01 14.58 -13.65
CA ALA A 46 -2.43 15.55 -12.63
C ALA A 46 -3.50 14.99 -11.68
N GLU A 47 -4.46 14.21 -12.20
CA GLU A 47 -5.47 13.54 -11.35
C GLU A 47 -4.82 12.49 -10.41
N ARG A 48 -3.80 11.77 -10.89
CA ARG A 48 -3.04 10.82 -10.08
C ARG A 48 -2.18 11.51 -9.04
N ASP A 49 -1.50 12.60 -9.42
CA ASP A 49 -0.65 13.39 -8.52
C ASP A 49 -1.49 14.05 -7.43
N GLU A 50 -2.67 14.58 -7.75
CA GLU A 50 -3.62 15.10 -6.75
C GLU A 50 -4.17 14.00 -5.83
N ALA A 51 -4.52 12.83 -6.38
CA ALA A 51 -4.98 11.71 -5.58
C ALA A 51 -3.87 11.19 -4.66
N GLN A 52 -2.65 11.11 -5.18
CA GLN A 52 -1.46 10.74 -4.40
C GLN A 52 -1.17 11.77 -3.31
N ALA A 53 -1.20 13.07 -3.62
CA ALA A 53 -0.98 14.13 -2.64
C ALA A 53 -2.05 14.14 -1.54
N ARG A 54 -3.33 13.91 -1.89
CA ARG A 54 -4.40 13.75 -0.91
C ARG A 54 -4.21 12.53 -0.03
N GLU A 55 -3.78 11.43 -0.62
CA GLU A 55 -3.49 10.19 0.12
C GLU A 55 -2.27 10.38 1.03
N ASP A 56 -1.21 11.02 0.56
CA ASP A 56 -0.02 11.34 1.35
C ASP A 56 -0.34 12.30 2.49
N PHE A 57 -1.21 13.30 2.26
CA PHE A 57 -1.73 14.17 3.31
C PHE A 57 -2.61 13.40 4.31
N ARG A 58 -3.51 12.54 3.82
CA ARG A 58 -4.37 11.69 4.66
C ARG A 58 -3.55 10.70 5.48
N LEU A 59 -2.50 10.14 4.89
CA LEU A 59 -1.59 9.21 5.55
C LEU A 59 -0.56 9.92 6.45
N GLY A 60 -0.57 11.28 6.49
CA GLY A 60 0.36 12.04 7.31
C GLY A 60 1.82 11.82 6.90
N ARG A 61 2.08 11.59 5.61
CA ARG A 61 3.45 11.45 5.05
C ARG A 61 4.22 12.77 4.98
N GLY A 62 3.63 13.87 5.48
CA GLY A 62 4.37 15.11 5.72
C GLY A 62 5.36 14.94 6.87
N GLU A 63 6.56 15.39 6.68
CA GLU A 63 7.85 15.29 7.40
C GLU A 63 7.89 15.10 8.93
N ALA A 64 6.78 15.01 9.64
CA ALA A 64 6.75 15.21 11.09
C ALA A 64 6.94 13.96 11.91
N PHE A 65 7.24 12.83 11.60
CA PHE A 65 7.57 11.62 12.42
C PHE A 65 7.60 10.35 11.56
N SER A 66 8.63 10.19 10.73
CA SER A 66 8.86 8.90 10.09
C SER A 66 9.68 8.01 11.05
N ILE A 67 9.07 6.94 11.52
CA ILE A 67 9.72 5.92 12.33
C ILE A 67 10.45 4.96 11.40
N GLY A 68 11.76 4.79 11.60
CA GLY A 68 12.60 3.86 10.85
C GLY A 68 12.32 2.39 11.20
N ARG A 69 12.87 1.47 10.41
CA ARG A 69 12.66 0.01 10.60
C ARG A 69 13.12 -0.48 11.99
N GLY A 70 14.28 -0.02 12.44
CA GLY A 70 14.88 -0.42 13.73
C GLY A 70 14.35 0.34 14.94
N ASP A 71 13.63 1.44 14.70
CA ASP A 71 13.21 2.33 15.78
C ASP A 71 12.13 1.68 16.66
N VAL A 72 12.15 2.03 17.91
CA VAL A 72 11.13 1.61 18.88
C VAL A 72 9.93 2.54 18.77
N MET A 73 8.75 1.98 18.59
CA MET A 73 7.48 2.70 18.75
C MET A 73 7.20 2.82 20.24
N ALA A 74 7.03 4.03 20.75
CA ALA A 74 6.64 4.25 22.13
C ALA A 74 5.80 5.51 22.28
N HIS A 75 4.71 5.40 23.00
CA HIS A 75 3.86 6.51 23.36
C HIS A 75 3.10 6.21 24.65
N ARG A 76 2.87 7.22 25.45
CA ARG A 76 1.95 7.18 26.58
C ARG A 76 1.19 8.48 26.70
N ARG A 77 -0.04 8.43 27.14
CA ARG A 77 -0.78 9.61 27.53
C ARG A 77 -0.24 10.15 28.84
N GLU A 78 -0.36 11.45 29.02
CA GLU A 78 0.18 12.17 30.18
C GLU A 78 -0.31 11.59 31.52
N GLN A 79 -1.58 11.22 31.60
CA GLN A 79 -2.21 10.62 32.78
C GLN A 79 -1.73 9.19 33.07
N VAL A 80 -1.01 8.53 32.18
CA VAL A 80 -0.49 7.17 32.39
C VAL A 80 0.88 7.25 33.05
N PRO A 81 1.10 6.57 34.19
CA PRO A 81 2.40 6.60 34.86
C PRO A 81 3.54 6.06 34.00
N PRO A 82 4.76 6.65 34.03
CA PRO A 82 5.91 6.16 33.26
C PRO A 82 6.26 4.68 33.52
N ARG A 83 6.03 4.20 34.74
CA ARG A 83 6.20 2.78 35.10
C ARG A 83 5.34 1.84 34.26
N THR A 84 4.18 2.28 33.83
CA THR A 84 3.27 1.49 32.97
C THR A 84 3.90 1.24 31.61
N LEU A 85 4.47 2.29 30.98
CA LEU A 85 5.18 2.16 29.72
C LEU A 85 6.40 1.23 29.84
N LYS A 86 7.16 1.34 30.93
CA LYS A 86 8.30 0.43 31.22
C LYS A 86 7.85 -1.03 31.35
N ARG A 87 6.75 -1.30 32.04
CA ARG A 87 6.20 -2.65 32.15
C ARG A 87 5.70 -3.17 30.79
N LEU A 88 5.12 -2.29 29.97
CA LEU A 88 4.69 -2.63 28.63
C LEU A 88 5.87 -3.01 27.73
N SER A 89 6.97 -2.24 27.78
CA SER A 89 8.20 -2.54 27.03
C SER A 89 8.86 -3.86 27.42
N GLN A 90 8.63 -4.32 28.66
CA GLN A 90 9.10 -5.60 29.17
C GLN A 90 8.14 -6.77 28.87
N GLY A 91 6.99 -6.51 28.23
CA GLY A 91 6.00 -7.54 27.93
C GLY A 91 5.26 -8.08 29.16
N LEU A 92 5.22 -7.32 30.26
CA LEU A 92 4.55 -7.72 31.50
C LEU A 92 3.02 -7.59 31.47
N TYR A 93 2.48 -7.16 30.34
CA TYR A 93 1.03 -7.19 30.07
C TYR A 93 0.76 -8.30 29.06
N ALA A 94 -0.05 -9.27 29.44
CA ALA A 94 -0.51 -10.31 28.53
C ALA A 94 -1.43 -9.70 27.47
N ALA A 95 -1.09 -9.90 26.20
CA ALA A 95 -2.00 -9.57 25.10
C ALA A 95 -3.22 -10.52 25.15
N GLN A 96 -4.40 -9.94 25.19
CA GLN A 96 -5.67 -10.67 25.27
C GLN A 96 -6.22 -10.97 23.87
N ASP A 97 -5.76 -10.23 22.87
CA ASP A 97 -6.10 -10.41 21.46
C ASP A 97 -4.97 -9.91 20.56
N GLU A 98 -4.99 -10.32 19.28
CA GLU A 98 -3.94 -10.04 18.33
C GLU A 98 -4.47 -9.73 16.94
N LEU A 99 -3.89 -8.72 16.30
CA LEU A 99 -4.12 -8.37 14.89
C LEU A 99 -2.82 -8.48 14.09
N ASP A 100 -2.85 -9.27 13.03
CA ASP A 100 -1.74 -9.38 12.09
C ASP A 100 -2.03 -8.60 10.80
N LEU A 101 -1.15 -7.64 10.49
CA LEU A 101 -1.24 -6.73 9.35
C LEU A 101 -0.11 -6.91 8.34
N HIS A 102 0.81 -7.86 8.55
CA HIS A 102 2.09 -7.89 7.81
C HIS A 102 1.96 -8.11 6.28
N TYR A 103 0.81 -8.57 5.79
CA TYR A 103 0.51 -8.69 4.36
C TYR A 103 -0.51 -7.66 3.85
N ALA A 104 -1.00 -6.77 4.71
CA ALA A 104 -1.99 -5.78 4.32
C ALA A 104 -1.33 -4.59 3.60
N ASP A 105 -2.05 -3.99 2.66
CA ASP A 105 -1.71 -2.66 2.17
C ASP A 105 -2.07 -1.58 3.23
N ALA A 106 -1.60 -0.35 3.02
CA ALA A 106 -1.79 0.73 4.00
C ALA A 106 -3.26 1.05 4.28
N ALA A 107 -4.13 1.01 3.26
CA ALA A 107 -5.54 1.33 3.39
C ALA A 107 -6.30 0.22 4.12
N ALA A 108 -6.05 -1.04 3.76
CA ALA A 108 -6.59 -2.20 4.44
C ALA A 108 -6.13 -2.27 5.90
N ALA A 109 -4.83 -2.03 6.15
CA ALA A 109 -4.28 -2.00 7.50
C ALA A 109 -4.95 -0.95 8.39
N GLU A 110 -5.20 0.27 7.86
CA GLU A 110 -5.93 1.31 8.59
C GLU A 110 -7.35 0.86 8.95
N ALA A 111 -8.10 0.31 7.99
CA ALA A 111 -9.47 -0.14 8.21
C ALA A 111 -9.53 -1.30 9.22
N LEU A 112 -8.66 -2.30 9.07
CA LEU A 112 -8.58 -3.45 9.97
C LEU A 112 -8.19 -3.04 11.40
N LEU A 113 -7.19 -2.17 11.55
CA LEU A 113 -6.74 -1.71 12.85
C LEU A 113 -7.82 -0.90 13.58
N ARG A 114 -8.51 0.00 12.88
CA ARG A 114 -9.61 0.78 13.47
C ARG A 114 -10.74 -0.10 13.98
N ARG A 115 -11.13 -1.09 13.18
CA ARG A 115 -12.18 -2.05 13.55
C ARG A 115 -11.74 -2.91 14.75
N PHE A 116 -10.55 -3.51 14.68
CA PHE A 116 -10.00 -4.35 15.72
C PHE A 116 -9.94 -3.63 17.07
N LEU A 117 -9.47 -2.38 17.12
CA LEU A 117 -9.39 -1.62 18.37
C LEU A 117 -10.78 -1.33 18.99
N VAL A 118 -11.82 -1.16 18.15
CA VAL A 118 -13.20 -1.02 18.63
C VAL A 118 -13.68 -2.35 19.21
N GLU A 119 -13.52 -3.45 18.49
CA GLU A 119 -13.91 -4.79 18.91
C GLU A 119 -13.21 -5.21 20.22
N ALA A 120 -11.88 -5.00 20.30
CA ALA A 120 -11.10 -5.30 21.49
C ALA A 120 -11.54 -4.50 22.72
N ARG A 121 -11.83 -3.21 22.55
CA ARG A 121 -12.34 -2.37 23.63
C ARG A 121 -13.73 -2.83 24.07
N ASP A 122 -14.61 -3.16 23.13
CA ASP A 122 -15.97 -3.59 23.43
C ASP A 122 -15.99 -4.98 24.10
N ALA A 123 -15.01 -5.83 23.80
CA ALA A 123 -14.74 -7.08 24.50
C ALA A 123 -14.08 -6.89 25.89
N GLY A 124 -13.73 -5.66 26.26
CA GLY A 124 -13.09 -5.35 27.56
C GLY A 124 -11.61 -5.69 27.63
N HIS A 125 -10.94 -5.90 26.51
CA HIS A 125 -9.51 -6.18 26.47
C HIS A 125 -8.70 -4.96 26.94
N GLY A 126 -7.82 -5.17 27.92
CA GLY A 126 -6.96 -4.11 28.46
C GLY A 126 -5.62 -4.00 27.75
N CYS A 127 -5.16 -5.09 27.12
CA CYS A 127 -3.93 -5.11 26.34
C CYS A 127 -4.11 -5.97 25.09
N VAL A 128 -3.68 -5.47 23.94
CA VAL A 128 -3.69 -6.19 22.67
C VAL A 128 -2.34 -6.08 21.96
N ARG A 129 -2.07 -6.99 21.02
CA ARG A 129 -0.87 -6.98 20.18
C ARG A 129 -1.25 -6.70 18.73
N VAL A 130 -0.47 -5.84 18.07
CA VAL A 130 -0.60 -5.56 16.63
C VAL A 130 0.72 -5.88 15.95
N ILE A 131 0.70 -6.77 14.97
CA ILE A 131 1.86 -7.17 14.17
C ILE A 131 1.77 -6.43 12.85
N HIS A 132 2.73 -5.52 12.61
CA HIS A 132 2.80 -4.73 11.37
C HIS A 132 4.00 -5.13 10.49
N GLY A 133 4.83 -6.07 10.97
CA GLY A 133 6.04 -6.48 10.29
C GLY A 133 7.19 -5.47 10.40
N LYS A 134 8.37 -5.90 9.98
CA LYS A 134 9.59 -5.06 9.99
C LYS A 134 9.78 -4.24 8.72
N GLY A 135 8.93 -4.44 7.71
CA GLY A 135 9.00 -3.72 6.42
C GLY A 135 10.21 -4.11 5.56
N ILE A 136 10.71 -5.35 5.67
CA ILE A 136 11.90 -5.82 4.96
C ILE A 136 11.69 -5.85 3.44
N ASN A 137 10.45 -6.07 2.99
CA ASN A 137 10.08 -6.19 1.58
C ASN A 137 9.55 -4.89 0.96
N SER A 138 9.63 -3.75 1.66
CA SER A 138 9.27 -2.45 1.08
C SER A 138 10.46 -1.92 0.28
N ASP A 139 10.27 -1.57 -0.99
CA ASP A 139 11.26 -0.90 -1.83
C ASP A 139 11.63 0.49 -1.27
N ASP A 140 10.72 1.10 -0.55
CA ASP A 140 10.94 2.33 0.21
C ASP A 140 11.70 2.06 1.51
N SER A 141 12.65 2.94 1.84
CA SER A 141 13.44 2.88 3.08
C SER A 141 12.61 2.97 4.36
N LEU A 142 11.33 3.39 4.27
CA LEU A 142 10.43 3.61 5.40
C LEU A 142 9.40 2.48 5.56
N PRO A 143 9.19 1.96 6.77
CA PRO A 143 8.20 0.93 7.04
C PRO A 143 6.79 1.51 7.10
N VAL A 144 6.08 1.45 5.97
CA VAL A 144 4.76 2.08 5.78
C VAL A 144 3.75 1.65 6.84
N LEU A 145 3.55 0.35 7.04
CA LEU A 145 2.57 -0.15 8.01
C LEU A 145 2.87 0.27 9.44
N LYS A 146 4.15 0.29 9.83
CA LYS A 146 4.56 0.75 11.15
C LYS A 146 4.18 2.21 11.41
N ASN A 147 4.39 3.08 10.41
CA ASN A 147 4.03 4.49 10.49
C ASN A 147 2.51 4.70 10.50
N VAL A 148 1.75 3.91 9.73
CA VAL A 148 0.28 3.91 9.76
C VAL A 148 -0.23 3.53 11.15
N VAL A 149 0.30 2.45 11.73
CA VAL A 149 -0.07 1.97 13.06
C VAL A 149 0.26 3.03 14.13
N ASP A 150 1.47 3.58 14.15
CA ASP A 150 1.87 4.63 15.13
C ASP A 150 0.92 5.83 15.07
N ARG A 151 0.63 6.33 13.88
CA ARG A 151 -0.28 7.47 13.68
C ARG A 151 -1.67 7.20 14.22
N ILE A 152 -2.26 6.03 13.87
CA ILE A 152 -3.61 5.68 14.32
C ILE A 152 -3.68 5.54 15.84
N LEU A 153 -2.69 4.86 16.43
CA LEU A 153 -2.66 4.65 17.88
C LEU A 153 -2.52 5.96 18.65
N ARG A 154 -1.74 6.93 18.15
CA ARG A 154 -1.62 8.27 18.77
C ARG A 154 -2.91 9.08 18.70
N GLN A 155 -3.65 8.96 17.61
CA GLN A 155 -4.90 9.71 17.38
C GLN A 155 -6.06 9.25 18.26
N ARG A 156 -6.07 7.99 18.70
CA ARG A 156 -7.20 7.39 19.41
C ARG A 156 -7.18 7.72 20.90
N SER A 157 -8.27 8.26 21.41
CA SER A 157 -8.41 8.62 22.83
C SER A 157 -8.48 7.43 23.79
N ASP A 158 -8.92 6.28 23.30
CA ASP A 158 -9.02 5.02 24.05
C ASP A 158 -7.69 4.24 24.13
N VAL A 159 -6.66 4.63 23.38
CA VAL A 159 -5.31 4.09 23.52
C VAL A 159 -4.59 4.86 24.63
N LEU A 160 -4.24 4.17 25.71
CA LEU A 160 -3.56 4.74 26.89
C LEU A 160 -2.06 4.83 26.70
N ALA A 161 -1.46 3.76 26.20
CA ALA A 161 -0.03 3.67 25.93
C ALA A 161 0.22 2.56 24.91
N PHE A 162 1.33 2.66 24.18
CA PHE A 162 1.84 1.56 23.39
C PHE A 162 3.37 1.54 23.38
N HIS A 163 3.94 0.37 23.16
CA HIS A 163 5.38 0.16 23.02
C HIS A 163 5.66 -1.01 22.08
N SER A 164 6.74 -0.91 21.28
CA SER A 164 7.21 -2.07 20.51
C SER A 164 7.34 -3.29 21.41
N ALA A 165 6.95 -4.44 20.92
CA ALA A 165 6.97 -5.68 21.68
C ALA A 165 8.41 -6.08 22.05
N PRO A 166 8.62 -6.86 23.12
CA PRO A 166 9.91 -7.48 23.40
C PRO A 166 10.35 -8.40 22.23
N PRO A 167 11.66 -8.69 22.09
CA PRO A 167 12.16 -9.55 21.01
C PRO A 167 11.43 -10.89 20.89
N ALA A 168 11.10 -11.52 22.01
CA ALA A 168 10.36 -12.79 22.05
C ALA A 168 8.90 -12.69 21.57
N GLN A 169 8.35 -11.48 21.46
CA GLN A 169 6.97 -11.23 21.06
C GLN A 169 6.85 -10.45 19.74
N GLY A 170 7.92 -10.43 18.92
CA GLY A 170 7.94 -9.78 17.60
C GLY A 170 8.88 -8.58 17.47
N GLY A 171 9.42 -8.07 18.58
CA GLY A 171 10.38 -6.95 18.57
C GLY A 171 9.82 -5.68 17.94
N THR A 172 10.64 -5.02 17.10
CA THR A 172 10.23 -3.80 16.38
C THR A 172 9.23 -4.04 15.25
N GLY A 173 8.85 -5.30 14.98
CA GLY A 173 7.81 -5.66 14.01
C GLY A 173 6.41 -5.81 14.61
N ALA A 174 6.28 -5.67 15.92
CA ALA A 174 5.01 -5.74 16.63
C ALA A 174 4.93 -4.66 17.72
N VAL A 175 3.72 -4.30 18.12
CA VAL A 175 3.45 -3.32 19.17
C VAL A 175 2.42 -3.85 20.17
N LEU A 176 2.69 -3.69 21.46
CA LEU A 176 1.74 -3.91 22.54
C LEU A 176 0.99 -2.62 22.83
N VAL A 177 -0.33 -2.69 22.91
CA VAL A 177 -1.22 -1.53 23.05
C VAL A 177 -2.07 -1.70 24.29
N LEU A 178 -2.05 -0.72 25.19
CA LEU A 178 -2.93 -0.65 26.35
C LEU A 178 -4.16 0.20 26.02
N LEU A 179 -5.33 -0.39 26.23
CA LEU A 179 -6.62 0.24 26.01
C LEU A 179 -7.25 0.68 27.32
N ALA A 180 -8.01 1.78 27.25
CA ALA A 180 -8.88 2.20 28.34
C ALA A 180 -10.03 1.20 28.48
N ARG A 181 -10.25 0.71 29.70
CA ARG A 181 -11.45 -0.06 30.01
C ARG A 181 -12.67 0.85 30.02
N ARG A 182 -13.81 0.31 29.61
CA ARG A 182 -15.10 0.97 29.80
C ARG A 182 -15.44 1.08 31.27
#